data_1aa69a9d84ee62017de7db813f749171
#
_entry.id   1aa69a9d84ee62017de7db813f749171
#
_cell.length_a   1.000
_cell.length_b   1.000
_cell.length_c   1.000
_cell.angle_alpha   90.00
_cell.angle_beta   90.00
_cell.angle_gamma   90.00
#
_symmetry.space_group_name_H-M   'P 1'
#
loop_
_entity.id
_entity.type
_entity.pdbx_description
1 polymer ?
#
loop_
_entity_poly.entity_id
_entity_poly.type
_entity_poly.pdbx_seq_one_letter_code
_entity_poly.pdbx_strand_id
1 'polypeptide(L)'
;MSKYLIPVLPAVLIGGLSLLGGHAFADDACADITTNSQSERCSVSAKVAADKQLNTSYQELMVRLEGGYQTDPVLAASQKATVQEAQRAWIKLRDTDCQVDALETEPGSSAHVAAVNNCIASMSRDRSVFLDNIASDTGSGPTIGRGSCPTQDFAQFLPAFSANAESQKRLTAQAVKLLVLKGTSDIGRIVTYVTAEVGRDMAFPLMVAVPDGKVEGIEIEKVDDRHVNVVDKRAGNSNIKIFNFSRKSCWTLDGVEDWSIPEKELSVASTRKMSRAENFCWQRGQGFAGLGGLEQYRLTGELFEATLENYLCAAASGDPISSSAAAGLSLSGMAPQLEYGKVEALFKAAAVDSPSGAESLAGFYCFGNELAGSGPCQRPLDVEKELIRATTMGSTHAFVSLGDYWKSGDLGKKDTPRALACYQLAADKGNDSGINAIKRLQSEVAEPIVAISCF
;
A
#
# COMPACT_ATOMS: atom_id res chain seq x y z
N MET A 1 -4.74 50.78 44.02
CA MET A 1 -4.92 50.46 45.45
C MET A 1 -5.64 49.14 45.52
N SER A 2 -5.05 48.16 45.97
CA SER A 2 -5.13 47.20 47.05
C SER A 2 -4.31 45.97 46.76
N LYS A 3 -3.30 45.77 47.58
CA LYS A 3 -2.42 44.63 47.70
C LYS A 3 -3.17 43.48 48.41
N TYR A 4 -3.00 42.24 48.00
CA TYR A 4 -3.11 41.10 48.91
C TYR A 4 -1.96 40.13 48.73
N LEU A 5 -1.41 39.83 49.92
CA LEU A 5 -0.23 39.04 50.20
C LEU A 5 -0.46 37.53 50.06
N ILE A 6 0.60 36.85 49.68
CA ILE A 6 0.78 35.37 49.73
C ILE A 6 1.24 34.97 51.14
N PRO A 7 0.77 33.86 51.72
CA PRO A 7 1.52 33.16 52.77
C PRO A 7 2.26 31.93 52.20
N VAL A 8 3.54 31.90 52.47
CA VAL A 8 4.47 30.77 52.34
C VAL A 8 4.25 29.79 53.51
N LEU A 9 4.16 28.49 53.23
CA LEU A 9 4.27 27.42 54.24
C LEU A 9 5.25 26.35 53.76
N PRO A 10 5.97 25.69 54.66
CA PRO A 10 7.27 25.09 54.38
C PRO A 10 7.21 23.62 53.89
N ALA A 11 8.25 23.25 53.14
CA ALA A 11 8.53 21.90 52.65
C ALA A 11 8.83 20.92 53.79
N VAL A 12 8.12 19.78 53.76
CA VAL A 12 8.50 18.58 54.50
C VAL A 12 9.14 17.60 53.51
N LEU A 13 10.42 17.35 53.64
CA LEU A 13 11.18 16.31 53.00
C LEU A 13 10.83 14.96 53.59
N ILE A 14 10.16 14.08 52.82
CA ILE A 14 10.10 12.66 53.13
C ILE A 14 10.86 11.95 52.01
N GLY A 15 12.02 11.42 52.35
CA GLY A 15 12.83 10.59 51.47
C GLY A 15 12.17 9.24 51.24
N GLY A 16 11.72 9.01 49.99
CA GLY A 16 11.30 7.72 49.47
C GLY A 16 12.36 7.19 48.52
N LEU A 17 13.06 6.16 48.93
CA LEU A 17 14.03 5.42 48.12
C LEU A 17 13.25 4.59 47.10
N SER A 18 13.03 5.15 45.93
CA SER A 18 12.44 4.42 44.78
C SER A 18 13.52 3.65 44.07
N LEU A 19 13.52 2.36 44.18
CA LEU A 19 14.25 1.43 43.34
C LEU A 19 13.73 1.61 41.89
N LEU A 20 14.46 2.40 41.10
CA LEU A 20 14.28 2.49 39.67
C LEU A 20 14.79 1.20 39.04
N GLY A 21 13.84 0.27 38.79
CA GLY A 21 14.07 -0.81 37.85
C GLY A 21 14.32 -0.22 36.49
N GLY A 22 15.55 -0.37 35.99
CA GLY A 22 15.93 0.09 34.64
C GLY A 22 15.14 -0.69 33.60
N HIS A 23 14.09 -0.08 33.06
CA HIS A 23 13.54 -0.47 31.79
C HIS A 23 14.48 0.09 30.71
N ALA A 24 15.01 -0.80 29.91
CA ALA A 24 15.91 -0.48 28.81
C ALA A 24 15.17 0.43 27.81
N PHE A 25 15.52 1.73 27.80
CA PHE A 25 15.19 2.66 26.73
C PHE A 25 16.11 2.37 25.53
N ALA A 26 15.79 1.34 24.76
CA ALA A 26 16.54 1.01 23.52
C ALA A 26 15.71 1.17 22.24
N ASP A 27 14.42 1.54 22.33
CA ASP A 27 13.50 1.47 21.19
C ASP A 27 13.10 2.83 20.58
N ASP A 28 13.34 3.93 21.28
CA ASP A 28 12.87 5.24 20.83
C ASP A 28 13.83 5.93 19.81
N ALA A 29 15.11 5.56 19.81
CA ALA A 29 16.14 6.19 18.96
C ALA A 29 16.07 5.73 17.49
N CYS A 30 15.31 4.69 17.16
CA CYS A 30 15.15 4.13 15.81
C CYS A 30 13.76 4.35 15.21
N ALA A 31 12.90 5.10 15.88
CA ALA A 31 11.57 5.46 15.37
C ALA A 31 11.64 6.51 14.25
N ASP A 32 12.61 7.45 14.35
CA ASP A 32 12.80 8.53 13.38
C ASP A 32 14.26 8.55 12.87
N ILE A 33 14.53 7.78 11.82
CA ILE A 33 15.88 7.72 11.20
C ILE A 33 16.03 8.87 10.21
N THR A 34 16.91 9.84 10.53
CA THR A 34 17.16 11.03 9.70
C THR A 34 18.56 11.07 9.08
N THR A 35 19.49 10.20 9.52
CA THR A 35 20.87 10.15 9.02
C THR A 35 21.33 8.74 8.70
N ASN A 36 22.27 8.61 7.75
CA ASN A 36 22.86 7.30 7.39
C ASN A 36 23.56 6.64 8.58
N SER A 37 24.23 7.39 9.42
CA SER A 37 24.89 6.88 10.63
C SER A 37 23.89 6.38 11.69
N GLN A 38 22.71 6.97 11.75
CA GLN A 38 21.61 6.50 12.61
C GLN A 38 21.01 5.21 12.04
N SER A 39 20.80 5.15 10.72
CA SER A 39 20.35 3.95 10.01
C SER A 39 21.30 2.77 10.25
N GLU A 40 22.61 3.00 10.14
CA GLU A 40 23.62 1.98 10.43
C GLU A 40 23.50 1.45 11.88
N ARG A 41 23.46 2.32 12.88
CA ARG A 41 23.33 1.90 14.29
C ARG A 41 22.04 1.11 14.55
N CYS A 42 20.92 1.56 13.99
CA CYS A 42 19.64 0.89 14.12
C CYS A 42 19.63 -0.49 13.44
N SER A 43 20.27 -0.61 12.28
CA SER A 43 20.41 -1.89 11.57
C SER A 43 21.27 -2.90 12.35
N VAL A 44 22.35 -2.44 13.02
CA VAL A 44 23.16 -3.28 13.90
C VAL A 44 22.30 -3.81 15.07
N SER A 45 21.52 -2.94 15.71
CA SER A 45 20.62 -3.34 16.80
C SER A 45 19.57 -4.36 16.34
N ALA A 46 18.96 -4.12 15.18
CA ALA A 46 17.97 -5.01 14.58
C ALA A 46 18.57 -6.41 14.27
N LYS A 47 19.78 -6.45 13.70
CA LYS A 47 20.51 -7.70 13.45
C LYS A 47 20.80 -8.46 14.73
N VAL A 48 21.33 -7.79 15.76
CA VAL A 48 21.65 -8.43 17.05
C VAL A 48 20.38 -9.02 17.70
N ALA A 49 19.28 -8.29 17.66
CA ALA A 49 18.00 -8.77 18.18
C ALA A 49 17.48 -10.00 17.42
N ALA A 50 17.56 -9.96 16.07
CA ALA A 50 17.12 -11.06 15.21
C ALA A 50 18.01 -12.31 15.35
N ASP A 51 19.32 -12.14 15.46
CA ASP A 51 20.26 -13.27 15.69
C ASP A 51 20.05 -13.89 17.08
N LYS A 52 19.74 -13.09 18.09
CA LYS A 52 19.36 -13.60 19.43
C LYS A 52 18.08 -14.43 19.34
N GLN A 53 17.06 -13.93 18.67
CA GLN A 53 15.80 -14.66 18.45
C GLN A 53 16.06 -15.98 17.70
N LEU A 54 16.82 -15.95 16.61
CA LEU A 54 17.17 -17.13 15.84
C LEU A 54 17.88 -18.20 16.69
N ASN A 55 18.82 -17.77 17.52
CA ASN A 55 19.49 -18.68 18.44
C ASN A 55 18.53 -19.29 19.46
N THR A 56 17.58 -18.53 20.00
CA THR A 56 16.56 -19.03 20.91
C THR A 56 15.70 -20.08 20.22
N SER A 57 15.13 -19.79 19.06
CA SER A 57 14.32 -20.74 18.26
C SER A 57 15.08 -22.01 17.92
N TYR A 58 16.37 -21.89 17.58
CA TYR A 58 17.23 -23.04 17.32
C TYR A 58 17.41 -23.92 18.58
N GLN A 59 17.71 -23.36 19.74
CA GLN A 59 17.87 -24.10 20.98
C GLN A 59 16.56 -24.78 21.41
N GLU A 60 15.45 -24.10 21.29
CA GLU A 60 14.12 -24.66 21.58
C GLU A 60 13.79 -25.84 20.65
N LEU A 61 14.13 -25.74 19.34
CA LEU A 61 13.98 -26.86 18.43
C LEU A 61 14.83 -28.06 18.86
N MET A 62 16.09 -27.85 19.28
CA MET A 62 16.94 -28.94 19.78
C MET A 62 16.34 -29.64 20.99
N VAL A 63 15.72 -28.88 21.90
CA VAL A 63 15.00 -29.43 23.07
C VAL A 63 13.74 -30.20 22.63
N ARG A 64 12.95 -29.64 21.69
CA ARG A 64 11.77 -30.34 21.14
C ARG A 64 12.12 -31.66 20.49
N LEU A 65 13.18 -31.72 19.69
CA LEU A 65 13.64 -32.94 19.04
C LEU A 65 14.08 -33.99 20.08
N GLU A 66 14.76 -33.57 21.14
CA GLU A 66 15.15 -34.48 22.23
C GLU A 66 13.93 -35.02 23.00
N GLY A 67 12.98 -34.15 23.32
CA GLY A 67 11.73 -34.52 23.99
C GLY A 67 10.83 -35.42 23.16
N GLY A 68 10.74 -35.17 21.83
CA GLY A 68 9.85 -35.92 20.92
C GLY A 68 10.29 -37.33 20.62
N TYR A 69 11.59 -37.63 20.75
CA TYR A 69 12.18 -38.94 20.47
C TYR A 69 12.80 -39.62 21.68
N GLN A 70 12.23 -39.39 22.88
CA GLN A 70 12.75 -40.00 24.13
C GLN A 70 12.88 -41.53 24.09
N THR A 71 12.01 -42.21 23.34
CA THR A 71 12.02 -43.65 23.16
C THR A 71 13.00 -44.15 22.08
N ASP A 72 13.56 -43.24 21.25
CA ASP A 72 14.54 -43.54 20.22
C ASP A 72 15.65 -42.47 20.19
N PRO A 73 16.65 -42.57 21.09
CA PRO A 73 17.76 -41.63 21.18
C PRO A 73 18.64 -41.58 19.92
N VAL A 74 18.70 -42.65 19.15
CA VAL A 74 19.49 -42.70 17.91
C VAL A 74 18.83 -41.85 16.84
N LEU A 75 17.52 -41.94 16.70
CA LEU A 75 16.74 -41.09 15.79
C LEU A 75 16.79 -39.62 16.23
N ALA A 76 16.67 -39.33 17.53
CA ALA A 76 16.83 -37.97 18.07
C ALA A 76 18.20 -37.38 17.65
N ALA A 77 19.26 -38.09 17.84
CA ALA A 77 20.62 -37.66 17.46
C ALA A 77 20.75 -37.40 15.95
N SER A 78 20.19 -38.28 15.13
CA SER A 78 20.18 -38.13 13.67
C SER A 78 19.41 -36.89 13.21
N GLN A 79 18.22 -36.65 13.78
CA GLN A 79 17.41 -35.45 13.46
C GLN A 79 18.11 -34.16 13.88
N LYS A 80 18.71 -34.15 15.09
CA LYS A 80 19.50 -33.00 15.56
C LYS A 80 20.69 -32.71 14.65
N ALA A 81 21.41 -33.75 14.19
CA ALA A 81 22.55 -33.60 13.25
C ALA A 81 22.09 -32.99 11.92
N THR A 82 20.95 -33.44 11.38
CA THR A 82 20.35 -32.90 10.14
C THR A 82 20.01 -31.42 10.29
N VAL A 83 19.39 -31.03 11.41
CA VAL A 83 19.06 -29.62 11.69
C VAL A 83 20.33 -28.77 11.83
N GLN A 84 21.37 -29.28 12.49
CA GLN A 84 22.65 -28.58 12.63
C GLN A 84 23.31 -28.31 11.26
N GLU A 85 23.33 -29.31 10.38
CA GLU A 85 23.88 -29.17 9.04
C GLU A 85 23.08 -28.15 8.22
N ALA A 86 21.77 -28.28 8.20
CA ALA A 86 20.87 -27.36 7.52
C ALA A 86 21.03 -25.91 8.03
N GLN A 87 21.18 -25.71 9.34
CA GLN A 87 21.37 -24.40 9.92
C GLN A 87 22.71 -23.76 9.52
N ARG A 88 23.79 -24.56 9.48
CA ARG A 88 25.11 -24.08 9.01
C ARG A 88 25.07 -23.67 7.54
N ALA A 89 24.47 -24.50 6.69
CA ALA A 89 24.32 -24.20 5.28
C ALA A 89 23.48 -22.93 5.06
N TRP A 90 22.39 -22.79 5.81
CA TRP A 90 21.51 -21.64 5.73
C TRP A 90 22.21 -20.35 6.17
N ILE A 91 22.98 -20.34 7.27
CA ILE A 91 23.73 -19.16 7.71
C ILE A 91 24.67 -18.69 6.60
N LYS A 92 25.39 -19.63 5.95
CA LYS A 92 26.27 -19.28 4.83
C LYS A 92 25.51 -18.67 3.67
N LEU A 93 24.34 -19.22 3.31
CA LEU A 93 23.47 -18.68 2.27
C LEU A 93 23.02 -17.26 2.63
N ARG A 94 22.46 -17.06 3.83
CA ARG A 94 22.01 -15.76 4.34
C ARG A 94 23.10 -14.69 4.22
N ASP A 95 24.29 -15.01 4.74
CA ASP A 95 25.40 -14.05 4.78
C ASP A 95 25.92 -13.71 3.37
N THR A 96 25.75 -14.62 2.40
CA THR A 96 26.11 -14.37 0.99
C THR A 96 25.02 -13.58 0.27
N ASP A 97 23.75 -13.98 0.40
CA ASP A 97 22.63 -13.33 -0.25
C ASP A 97 22.48 -11.87 0.21
N CYS A 98 22.74 -11.58 1.50
CA CYS A 98 22.66 -10.20 1.99
C CYS A 98 23.79 -9.31 1.48
N GLN A 99 24.91 -9.86 0.99
CA GLN A 99 25.88 -9.06 0.23
C GLN A 99 25.37 -8.75 -1.18
N VAL A 100 24.64 -9.69 -1.79
CA VAL A 100 24.01 -9.45 -3.11
C VAL A 100 22.90 -8.43 -3.00
N ASP A 101 22.07 -8.47 -1.96
CA ASP A 101 21.00 -7.49 -1.70
C ASP A 101 21.53 -6.04 -1.55
N ALA A 102 22.77 -5.90 -1.11
CA ALA A 102 23.42 -4.59 -0.91
C ALA A 102 24.24 -4.08 -2.12
N LEU A 103 24.23 -4.75 -3.27
CA LEU A 103 25.07 -4.42 -4.44
C LEU A 103 24.84 -3.01 -5.01
N GLU A 104 23.66 -2.43 -4.83
CA GLU A 104 23.33 -1.09 -5.30
C GLU A 104 23.91 0.02 -4.42
N THR A 105 24.52 -0.32 -3.27
CA THR A 105 25.10 0.62 -2.33
C THR A 105 26.64 0.58 -2.38
N GLU A 106 27.29 1.74 -2.16
CA GLU A 106 28.76 1.82 -2.18
C GLU A 106 29.37 0.94 -1.07
N PRO A 107 30.23 -0.02 -1.40
CA PRO A 107 30.83 -0.92 -0.42
C PRO A 107 31.54 -0.17 0.72
N GLY A 108 31.26 -0.53 1.97
CA GLY A 108 31.80 0.08 3.16
C GLY A 108 31.14 1.39 3.59
N SER A 109 30.17 1.90 2.85
CA SER A 109 29.37 3.05 3.29
C SER A 109 28.39 2.64 4.42
N SER A 110 27.95 3.62 5.24
CA SER A 110 26.90 3.38 6.25
C SER A 110 25.60 2.84 5.65
N ALA A 111 25.28 3.22 4.41
CA ALA A 111 24.12 2.69 3.69
C ALA A 111 24.30 1.21 3.33
N HIS A 112 25.50 0.82 2.88
CA HIS A 112 25.82 -0.58 2.59
C HIS A 112 25.74 -1.45 3.86
N VAL A 113 26.34 -0.99 4.96
CA VAL A 113 26.30 -1.68 6.26
C VAL A 113 24.84 -1.84 6.74
N ALA A 114 24.03 -0.79 6.59
CA ALA A 114 22.62 -0.82 6.96
C ALA A 114 21.82 -1.81 6.11
N ALA A 115 22.02 -1.83 4.79
CA ALA A 115 21.36 -2.76 3.88
C ALA A 115 21.68 -4.22 4.25
N VAL A 116 22.96 -4.57 4.35
CA VAL A 116 23.40 -5.91 4.76
C VAL A 116 22.80 -6.32 6.10
N ASN A 117 22.87 -5.47 7.13
CA ASN A 117 22.35 -5.80 8.46
C ASN A 117 20.82 -5.97 8.47
N ASN A 118 20.08 -5.15 7.75
CA ASN A 118 18.63 -5.24 7.66
C ASN A 118 18.19 -6.53 6.93
N CYS A 119 18.87 -6.90 5.84
CA CYS A 119 18.67 -8.17 5.16
C CYS A 119 18.93 -9.35 6.11
N ILE A 120 20.08 -9.38 6.81
CA ILE A 120 20.40 -10.42 7.79
C ILE A 120 19.33 -10.49 8.87
N ALA A 121 18.89 -9.35 9.40
CA ALA A 121 17.85 -9.30 10.42
C ALA A 121 16.51 -9.85 9.92
N SER A 122 16.12 -9.54 8.69
CA SER A 122 14.91 -10.06 8.08
C SER A 122 14.97 -11.57 7.90
N MET A 123 16.01 -12.07 7.23
CA MET A 123 16.19 -13.50 7.01
C MET A 123 16.30 -14.28 8.32
N SER A 124 16.98 -13.74 9.35
CA SER A 124 17.09 -14.38 10.67
C SER A 124 15.73 -14.49 11.37
N ARG A 125 14.86 -13.48 11.28
CA ARG A 125 13.49 -13.56 11.81
C ARG A 125 12.67 -14.62 11.08
N ASP A 126 12.71 -14.65 9.75
CA ASP A 126 11.99 -15.65 8.96
C ASP A 126 12.48 -17.08 9.28
N ARG A 127 13.78 -17.25 9.47
CA ARG A 127 14.35 -18.53 9.88
C ARG A 127 13.94 -18.93 11.30
N SER A 128 13.83 -17.98 12.23
CA SER A 128 13.30 -18.23 13.58
C SER A 128 11.90 -18.83 13.51
N VAL A 129 11.02 -18.20 12.76
CA VAL A 129 9.64 -18.69 12.54
C VAL A 129 9.64 -20.09 11.92
N PHE A 130 10.51 -20.34 10.93
CA PHE A 130 10.65 -21.68 10.35
C PHE A 130 11.07 -22.73 11.39
N LEU A 131 12.08 -22.43 12.21
CA LEU A 131 12.56 -23.35 13.25
C LEU A 131 11.52 -23.59 14.34
N ASP A 132 10.77 -22.56 14.73
CA ASP A 132 9.71 -22.67 15.75
C ASP A 132 8.57 -23.59 15.29
N ASN A 133 8.34 -23.66 13.97
CA ASN A 133 7.32 -24.54 13.39
C ASN A 133 7.77 -26.00 13.22
N ILE A 134 9.06 -26.31 13.34
CA ILE A 134 9.54 -27.69 13.28
C ILE A 134 9.28 -28.41 14.61
N ALA A 135 8.68 -29.61 14.54
CA ALA A 135 8.40 -30.46 15.71
C ALA A 135 7.66 -29.75 16.87
N SER A 136 6.88 -28.71 16.57
CA SER A 136 6.05 -28.01 17.54
C SER A 136 4.96 -28.92 18.17
N ASP A 137 4.67 -30.06 17.54
CA ASP A 137 3.64 -31.00 17.98
C ASP A 137 4.15 -32.10 18.96
N THR A 138 5.43 -32.08 19.39
CA THR A 138 6.03 -33.18 20.18
C THR A 138 6.02 -32.98 21.69
N GLY A 139 5.24 -32.06 22.25
CA GLY A 139 5.00 -32.12 23.70
C GLY A 139 4.99 -30.78 24.45
N SER A 140 3.90 -30.51 25.09
CA SER A 140 3.66 -29.53 26.16
C SER A 140 3.36 -28.09 25.74
N GLY A 141 2.59 -27.93 24.62
CA GLY A 141 1.67 -26.78 24.51
C GLY A 141 0.30 -27.17 25.07
N PRO A 142 -0.57 -26.23 25.47
CA PRO A 142 -1.90 -26.57 25.92
C PRO A 142 -2.55 -27.42 24.82
N THR A 143 -2.88 -28.64 25.17
CA THR A 143 -3.61 -29.58 24.33
C THR A 143 -4.82 -28.87 23.78
N ILE A 144 -4.75 -28.46 22.50
CA ILE A 144 -5.95 -28.27 21.70
C ILE A 144 -6.66 -29.63 21.85
N GLY A 145 -7.76 -29.64 22.60
CA GLY A 145 -8.47 -30.87 22.87
C GLY A 145 -8.57 -31.65 21.56
N ARG A 146 -8.24 -32.95 21.59
CA ARG A 146 -8.31 -33.87 20.45
C ARG A 146 -9.74 -33.95 19.91
N GLY A 147 -10.23 -32.86 19.35
CA GLY A 147 -11.35 -32.86 18.44
C GLY A 147 -10.79 -33.33 17.10
N SER A 148 -11.29 -34.42 16.58
CA SER A 148 -10.93 -34.93 15.28
C SER A 148 -10.92 -33.80 14.26
N CYS A 149 -9.90 -33.75 13.40
CA CYS A 149 -9.86 -32.87 12.25
C CYS A 149 -11.20 -32.97 11.51
N PRO A 150 -11.92 -31.88 11.24
CA PRO A 150 -13.25 -31.99 10.66
C PRO A 150 -13.21 -32.76 9.33
N THR A 151 -12.20 -32.50 8.51
CA THR A 151 -11.97 -33.17 7.22
C THR A 151 -10.60 -32.79 6.67
N GLN A 152 -10.08 -33.63 5.77
CA GLN A 152 -8.87 -33.37 4.99
C GLN A 152 -9.20 -32.67 3.66
N ASP A 153 -10.43 -32.69 3.23
CA ASP A 153 -10.92 -31.98 2.06
C ASP A 153 -11.19 -30.50 2.43
N PHE A 154 -10.47 -29.58 1.76
CA PHE A 154 -10.58 -28.16 2.05
C PHE A 154 -11.97 -27.59 1.75
N ALA A 155 -12.66 -28.11 0.71
CA ALA A 155 -14.00 -27.65 0.35
C ALA A 155 -15.02 -27.93 1.45
N GLN A 156 -14.85 -29.05 2.18
CA GLN A 156 -15.69 -29.39 3.34
C GLN A 156 -15.17 -28.71 4.64
N PHE A 157 -13.87 -28.42 4.71
CA PHE A 157 -13.26 -27.78 5.87
C PHE A 157 -13.68 -26.33 6.01
N LEU A 158 -13.70 -25.55 4.92
CA LEU A 158 -13.96 -24.11 4.96
C LEU A 158 -15.32 -23.75 5.55
N PRO A 159 -16.44 -24.42 5.19
CA PRO A 159 -17.73 -24.21 5.85
C PRO A 159 -17.69 -24.52 7.36
N ALA A 160 -17.05 -25.64 7.74
CA ALA A 160 -16.91 -26.02 9.16
C ALA A 160 -16.04 -25.04 9.96
N PHE A 161 -14.96 -24.51 9.35
CA PHE A 161 -14.10 -23.47 9.94
C PHE A 161 -14.89 -22.18 10.14
N SER A 162 -15.56 -21.70 9.09
CA SER A 162 -16.21 -20.38 9.09
C SER A 162 -17.53 -20.32 9.84
N ALA A 163 -18.10 -21.48 10.25
CA ALA A 163 -19.43 -21.61 10.84
C ALA A 163 -19.66 -20.73 12.08
N ASN A 164 -18.67 -20.58 12.93
CA ASN A 164 -18.75 -19.76 14.15
C ASN A 164 -17.37 -19.41 14.71
N ALA A 165 -17.36 -18.46 15.66
CA ALA A 165 -16.14 -17.94 16.30
C ALA A 165 -15.31 -19.04 17.01
N GLU A 166 -15.95 -20.01 17.65
CA GLU A 166 -15.26 -21.07 18.39
C GLU A 166 -14.54 -22.04 17.44
N SER A 167 -15.18 -22.41 16.33
CA SER A 167 -14.55 -23.22 15.27
C SER A 167 -13.32 -22.49 14.68
N GLN A 168 -13.47 -21.21 14.35
CA GLN A 168 -12.38 -20.42 13.84
C GLN A 168 -11.22 -20.35 14.85
N LYS A 169 -11.50 -20.01 16.09
CA LYS A 169 -10.48 -19.94 17.15
C LYS A 169 -9.75 -21.27 17.33
N ARG A 170 -10.46 -22.37 17.37
CA ARG A 170 -9.91 -23.73 17.55
C ARG A 170 -9.03 -24.18 16.36
N LEU A 171 -9.38 -23.77 15.15
CA LEU A 171 -8.70 -24.18 13.89
C LEU A 171 -7.76 -23.08 13.36
N THR A 172 -7.37 -22.13 14.22
CA THR A 172 -6.38 -21.09 13.93
C THR A 172 -5.08 -21.43 14.68
N ALA A 173 -3.94 -21.23 14.05
CA ALA A 173 -2.63 -21.41 14.64
C ALA A 173 -2.44 -20.49 15.87
N GLN A 174 -1.66 -20.93 16.86
CA GLN A 174 -1.40 -20.14 18.06
C GLN A 174 -0.80 -18.77 17.74
N ALA A 175 0.08 -18.72 16.77
CA ALA A 175 0.64 -17.50 16.21
C ALA A 175 0.24 -17.38 14.73
N VAL A 176 -0.36 -16.24 14.35
CA VAL A 176 -0.86 -15.94 13.01
C VAL A 176 -0.07 -14.79 12.42
N LYS A 177 0.35 -14.92 11.17
CA LYS A 177 0.97 -13.82 10.42
C LYS A 177 -0.13 -12.89 9.92
N LEU A 178 -0.12 -11.65 10.37
CA LEU A 178 -1.07 -10.63 9.91
C LEU A 178 -0.37 -9.66 8.97
N LEU A 179 -0.97 -9.42 7.79
CA LEU A 179 -0.66 -8.28 6.96
C LEU A 179 -1.64 -7.17 7.30
N VAL A 180 -1.11 -5.98 7.55
CA VAL A 180 -1.88 -4.77 7.81
C VAL A 180 -1.31 -3.59 7.02
N LEU A 181 -2.18 -2.67 6.60
CA LEU A 181 -1.76 -1.44 5.92
C LEU A 181 -1.52 -0.35 6.94
N LYS A 182 -0.28 0.13 7.06
CA LYS A 182 0.07 1.25 7.92
C LYS A 182 0.29 2.53 7.10
N GLY A 183 -0.18 3.66 7.64
CA GLY A 183 0.10 4.97 7.08
C GLY A 183 1.57 5.36 7.32
N THR A 184 2.17 6.04 6.35
CA THR A 184 3.45 6.75 6.49
C THR A 184 3.25 8.20 6.08
N SER A 185 4.06 9.11 6.65
CA SER A 185 3.96 10.55 6.34
C SER A 185 4.34 10.87 4.90
N ASP A 186 5.26 10.10 4.32
CA ASP A 186 5.99 10.53 3.11
C ASP A 186 5.56 9.79 1.84
N ILE A 187 5.16 8.52 1.95
CA ILE A 187 4.86 7.66 0.79
C ILE A 187 3.44 7.05 0.80
N GLY A 188 2.58 7.49 1.71
CA GLY A 188 1.21 6.99 1.81
C GLY A 188 1.08 5.73 2.65
N ARG A 189 0.75 4.58 2.06
CA ARG A 189 0.53 3.32 2.78
C ARG A 189 1.61 2.30 2.47
N ILE A 190 2.03 1.56 3.49
CA ILE A 190 2.95 0.43 3.35
C ILE A 190 2.31 -0.84 3.90
N VAL A 191 2.70 -1.95 3.29
CA VAL A 191 2.36 -3.28 3.79
C VAL A 191 3.28 -3.63 4.96
N THR A 192 2.70 -4.02 6.08
CA THR A 192 3.44 -4.45 7.26
C THR A 192 2.95 -5.82 7.71
N TYR A 193 3.88 -6.72 8.04
CA TYR A 193 3.57 -8.00 8.63
C TYR A 193 3.82 -7.97 10.13
N VAL A 194 2.84 -8.42 10.90
CA VAL A 194 2.95 -8.57 12.35
C VAL A 194 2.51 -9.98 12.74
N THR A 195 3.07 -10.51 13.82
CA THR A 195 2.62 -11.77 14.40
C THR A 195 1.63 -11.49 15.52
N ALA A 196 0.43 -12.09 15.43
CA ALA A 196 -0.61 -11.99 16.43
C ALA A 196 -0.79 -13.33 17.15
N GLU A 197 -0.99 -13.29 18.46
CA GLU A 197 -1.29 -14.49 19.25
C GLU A 197 -2.79 -14.65 19.45
N VAL A 198 -3.29 -15.86 19.20
CA VAL A 198 -4.69 -16.23 19.42
C VAL A 198 -5.02 -16.11 20.90
N GLY A 199 -6.12 -15.45 21.21
CA GLY A 199 -6.58 -15.23 22.58
C GLY A 199 -6.05 -13.97 23.25
N ARG A 200 -4.98 -13.33 22.72
CA ARG A 200 -4.48 -12.04 23.18
C ARG A 200 -4.74 -10.92 22.17
N ASP A 201 -4.38 -11.15 20.91
CA ASP A 201 -4.32 -10.10 19.91
C ASP A 201 -5.44 -10.21 18.86
N MET A 202 -6.21 -11.30 18.87
CA MET A 202 -7.19 -11.60 17.83
C MET A 202 -8.61 -11.74 18.41
N ALA A 203 -9.55 -11.03 17.81
CA ALA A 203 -10.99 -11.17 18.08
C ALA A 203 -11.65 -12.06 17.02
N PHE A 204 -12.54 -12.95 17.44
CA PHE A 204 -13.27 -13.85 16.55
C PHE A 204 -14.77 -13.48 16.51
N PRO A 205 -15.46 -13.71 15.39
CA PRO A 205 -15.01 -14.38 14.19
C PRO A 205 -14.13 -13.50 13.30
N LEU A 206 -13.11 -14.08 12.63
CA LEU A 206 -12.25 -13.43 11.66
C LEU A 206 -12.89 -13.39 10.26
N MET A 207 -13.64 -14.45 9.94
CA MET A 207 -14.29 -14.68 8.66
C MET A 207 -15.80 -14.81 8.86
N VAL A 208 -16.57 -14.18 8.00
CA VAL A 208 -18.02 -14.42 7.89
C VAL A 208 -18.26 -15.83 7.31
N ALA A 209 -19.30 -16.51 7.79
CA ALA A 209 -19.62 -17.88 7.37
C ALA A 209 -19.63 -18.03 5.83
N VAL A 210 -18.97 -19.08 5.38
CA VAL A 210 -18.91 -19.49 3.98
C VAL A 210 -19.68 -20.80 3.88
N PRO A 211 -20.90 -20.80 3.31
CA PRO A 211 -21.68 -22.02 3.12
C PRO A 211 -21.02 -22.95 2.10
N ASP A 212 -21.53 -24.19 2.04
CA ASP A 212 -21.09 -25.15 1.03
C ASP A 212 -21.32 -24.65 -0.40
N GLY A 213 -20.38 -24.97 -1.28
CA GLY A 213 -20.46 -24.66 -2.70
C GLY A 213 -19.79 -23.34 -3.08
N LYS A 214 -20.11 -22.86 -4.29
CA LYS A 214 -19.55 -21.63 -4.84
C LYS A 214 -20.29 -20.42 -4.28
N VAL A 215 -19.55 -19.52 -3.64
CA VAL A 215 -20.07 -18.29 -3.04
C VAL A 215 -19.53 -17.10 -3.82
N GLU A 216 -20.40 -16.18 -4.23
CA GLU A 216 -20.00 -14.94 -4.89
C GLU A 216 -19.12 -14.09 -3.95
N GLY A 217 -18.04 -13.56 -4.49
CA GLY A 217 -17.05 -12.77 -3.73
C GLY A 217 -16.10 -13.61 -2.86
N ILE A 218 -16.16 -14.95 -2.94
CA ILE A 218 -15.15 -15.85 -2.35
C ILE A 218 -14.40 -16.56 -3.46
N GLU A 219 -13.08 -16.41 -3.44
CA GLU A 219 -12.17 -17.12 -4.34
C GLU A 219 -11.28 -18.05 -3.52
N ILE A 220 -11.20 -19.32 -3.94
CA ILE A 220 -10.33 -20.32 -3.30
C ILE A 220 -9.17 -20.60 -4.22
N GLU A 221 -7.99 -20.21 -3.78
CA GLU A 221 -6.72 -20.35 -4.52
C GLU A 221 -5.93 -21.51 -3.94
N LYS A 222 -5.84 -22.59 -4.65
CA LYS A 222 -4.96 -23.70 -4.29
C LYS A 222 -3.50 -23.31 -4.66
N VAL A 223 -2.68 -23.03 -3.64
CA VAL A 223 -1.25 -22.74 -3.84
C VAL A 223 -0.49 -24.05 -4.12
N ASP A 224 -0.73 -25.06 -3.28
CA ASP A 224 -0.22 -26.43 -3.45
C ASP A 224 -1.14 -27.41 -2.69
N ASP A 225 -0.68 -28.67 -2.50
CA ASP A 225 -1.49 -29.67 -1.80
C ASP A 225 -1.64 -29.42 -0.29
N ARG A 226 -0.88 -28.50 0.27
CA ARG A 226 -0.84 -28.18 1.70
C ARG A 226 -1.17 -26.72 2.02
N HIS A 227 -1.27 -25.87 1.01
CA HIS A 227 -1.54 -24.44 1.19
C HIS A 227 -2.70 -23.99 0.29
N VAL A 228 -3.66 -23.32 0.91
CA VAL A 228 -4.82 -22.73 0.25
C VAL A 228 -5.06 -21.34 0.78
N ASN A 229 -5.28 -20.39 -0.12
CA ASN A 229 -5.72 -19.05 0.24
C ASN A 229 -7.22 -18.92 -0.06
N VAL A 230 -7.93 -18.23 0.84
CA VAL A 230 -9.32 -17.83 0.62
C VAL A 230 -9.37 -16.32 0.53
N VAL A 231 -9.67 -15.79 -0.65
CA VAL A 231 -9.83 -14.37 -0.90
C VAL A 231 -11.30 -14.01 -0.69
N ASP A 232 -11.58 -13.17 0.29
CA ASP A 232 -12.93 -12.70 0.61
C ASP A 232 -13.11 -11.25 0.14
N LYS A 233 -13.86 -11.07 -0.93
CA LYS A 233 -14.21 -9.79 -1.56
C LYS A 233 -15.66 -9.37 -1.27
N ARG A 234 -16.41 -10.10 -0.44
CA ARG A 234 -17.84 -9.84 -0.17
C ARG A 234 -18.11 -8.46 0.44
N ALA A 235 -17.12 -7.88 1.11
CA ALA A 235 -17.19 -6.53 1.67
C ALA A 235 -16.70 -5.43 0.71
N GLY A 236 -16.53 -5.74 -0.58
CA GLY A 236 -16.01 -4.85 -1.62
C GLY A 236 -14.49 -4.78 -1.65
N ASN A 237 -13.95 -4.21 -2.75
CA ASN A 237 -12.51 -4.16 -3.00
C ASN A 237 -11.72 -3.34 -1.97
N SER A 238 -12.37 -2.38 -1.31
CA SER A 238 -11.77 -1.60 -0.21
C SER A 238 -11.61 -2.39 1.11
N ASN A 239 -12.09 -3.62 1.19
CA ASN A 239 -12.12 -4.43 2.41
C ASN A 239 -11.74 -5.89 2.16
N ILE A 240 -10.94 -6.16 1.14
CA ILE A 240 -10.49 -7.51 0.81
C ILE A 240 -9.70 -8.08 1.99
N LYS A 241 -10.03 -9.33 2.34
CA LYS A 241 -9.28 -10.14 3.29
C LYS A 241 -8.83 -11.43 2.63
N ILE A 242 -7.62 -11.86 2.93
CA ILE A 242 -7.08 -13.12 2.46
C ILE A 242 -6.74 -13.95 3.67
N PHE A 243 -7.28 -15.14 3.72
CA PHE A 243 -7.07 -16.11 4.79
C PHE A 243 -6.16 -17.22 4.26
N ASN A 244 -4.97 -17.32 4.82
CA ASN A 244 -3.97 -18.29 4.40
C ASN A 244 -4.08 -19.52 5.30
N PHE A 245 -4.33 -20.66 4.69
CA PHE A 245 -4.46 -21.95 5.38
C PHE A 245 -3.32 -22.88 5.01
N SER A 246 -2.77 -23.56 6.00
CA SER A 246 -1.83 -24.64 5.79
C SER A 246 -2.35 -25.96 6.38
N ARG A 247 -1.88 -27.08 5.81
CA ARG A 247 -2.26 -28.41 6.26
C ARG A 247 -1.04 -29.21 6.69
N LYS A 248 -1.00 -29.54 7.97
CA LYS A 248 -0.10 -30.56 8.56
C LYS A 248 -0.93 -31.84 8.80
N SER A 249 -1.37 -32.04 10.01
CA SER A 249 -2.35 -33.09 10.39
C SER A 249 -3.79 -32.66 10.14
N CYS A 250 -4.06 -31.37 10.17
CA CYS A 250 -5.35 -30.72 9.89
C CYS A 250 -5.11 -29.38 9.17
N TRP A 251 -6.13 -28.91 8.44
CA TRP A 251 -6.14 -27.55 7.95
C TRP A 251 -6.19 -26.57 9.13
N THR A 252 -5.38 -25.53 9.06
CA THR A 252 -5.23 -24.52 10.10
C THR A 252 -5.04 -23.17 9.46
N LEU A 253 -5.72 -22.14 9.94
CA LEU A 253 -5.48 -20.75 9.55
C LEU A 253 -4.16 -20.29 10.19
N ASP A 254 -3.18 -19.88 9.42
CA ASP A 254 -1.88 -19.41 9.89
C ASP A 254 -1.49 -18.01 9.38
N GLY A 255 -2.27 -17.44 8.46
CA GLY A 255 -2.10 -16.08 8.00
C GLY A 255 -3.42 -15.39 7.71
N VAL A 256 -3.47 -14.08 7.95
CA VAL A 256 -4.56 -13.20 7.53
C VAL A 256 -3.97 -11.93 6.92
N GLU A 257 -4.42 -11.59 5.72
CA GLU A 257 -4.08 -10.33 5.07
C GLU A 257 -5.32 -9.44 5.11
N ASP A 258 -5.23 -8.32 5.83
CA ASP A 258 -6.29 -7.31 5.86
C ASP A 258 -5.86 -6.11 5.01
N TRP A 259 -6.43 -6.02 3.81
CA TRP A 259 -6.16 -4.95 2.85
C TRP A 259 -7.04 -3.72 3.05
N SER A 260 -7.81 -3.67 4.13
CA SER A 260 -8.61 -2.50 4.48
C SER A 260 -7.76 -1.37 5.07
N ILE A 261 -8.21 -0.13 4.85
CA ILE A 261 -7.66 1.06 5.49
C ILE A 261 -8.66 1.55 6.54
N PRO A 262 -8.42 1.28 7.84
CA PRO A 262 -9.37 1.61 8.90
C PRO A 262 -9.45 3.12 9.17
N GLU A 263 -10.61 3.60 9.63
CA GLU A 263 -10.83 5.02 9.88
C GLU A 263 -9.85 5.64 10.89
N LYS A 264 -9.39 4.88 11.88
CA LYS A 264 -8.41 5.35 12.87
C LYS A 264 -7.05 5.76 12.26
N GLU A 265 -6.77 5.30 11.05
CA GLU A 265 -5.58 5.62 10.27
C GLU A 265 -5.77 6.83 9.33
N LEU A 266 -6.97 7.45 9.36
CA LEU A 266 -7.32 8.55 8.47
C LEU A 266 -7.41 9.87 9.25
N SER A 267 -6.97 10.96 8.61
CA SER A 267 -7.08 12.30 9.17
C SER A 267 -8.50 12.84 9.05
N VAL A 268 -9.05 13.37 10.13
CA VAL A 268 -10.34 14.08 10.11
C VAL A 268 -10.21 15.46 9.46
N ALA A 269 -9.01 16.06 9.54
CA ALA A 269 -8.76 17.39 8.96
C ALA A 269 -8.72 17.31 7.43
N SER A 270 -9.40 18.22 6.77
CA SER A 270 -9.34 18.45 5.33
C SER A 270 -9.17 19.92 5.05
N THR A 271 -8.29 20.25 4.09
CA THR A 271 -8.14 21.63 3.56
C THR A 271 -9.16 21.92 2.46
N ARG A 272 -9.90 20.90 1.99
CA ARG A 272 -10.88 20.98 0.92
C ARG A 272 -12.31 21.01 1.49
N LYS A 273 -13.23 21.63 0.73
CA LYS A 273 -14.66 21.67 1.06
C LYS A 273 -15.31 20.33 0.73
N MET A 274 -15.20 19.38 1.64
CA MET A 274 -15.80 18.05 1.52
C MET A 274 -16.25 17.54 2.90
N SER A 275 -17.23 16.66 2.91
CA SER A 275 -17.68 16.01 4.13
C SER A 275 -16.57 15.11 4.71
N ARG A 276 -16.70 14.73 5.99
CA ARG A 276 -15.79 13.77 6.63
C ARG A 276 -15.74 12.44 5.86
N ALA A 277 -16.88 11.95 5.41
CA ALA A 277 -16.97 10.70 4.66
C ALA A 277 -16.22 10.79 3.33
N GLU A 278 -16.42 11.87 2.56
CA GLU A 278 -15.71 12.10 1.31
C GLU A 278 -14.21 12.28 1.52
N ASN A 279 -13.78 12.95 2.59
CA ASN A 279 -12.37 13.06 2.94
C ASN A 279 -11.75 11.70 3.26
N PHE A 280 -12.46 10.83 3.96
CA PHE A 280 -12.00 9.46 4.23
C PHE A 280 -11.94 8.63 2.95
N CYS A 281 -12.93 8.74 2.07
CA CYS A 281 -12.89 8.16 0.74
C CYS A 281 -11.67 8.65 -0.05
N TRP A 282 -11.41 9.95 -0.07
CA TRP A 282 -10.24 10.50 -0.75
C TRP A 282 -8.94 9.88 -0.24
N GLN A 283 -8.74 9.86 1.07
CA GLN A 283 -7.52 9.30 1.67
C GLN A 283 -7.37 7.80 1.42
N ARG A 284 -8.47 7.03 1.45
CA ARG A 284 -8.44 5.60 1.06
C ARG A 284 -8.07 5.44 -0.40
N GLY A 285 -8.68 6.22 -1.29
CA GLY A 285 -8.36 6.21 -2.71
C GLY A 285 -6.87 6.50 -2.97
N GLN A 286 -6.31 7.52 -2.32
CA GLN A 286 -4.88 7.82 -2.40
C GLN A 286 -4.01 6.65 -1.87
N GLY A 287 -4.41 6.03 -0.77
CA GLY A 287 -3.69 4.90 -0.19
C GLY A 287 -3.68 3.69 -1.14
N PHE A 288 -4.83 3.33 -1.71
CA PHE A 288 -4.93 2.23 -2.66
C PHE A 288 -4.23 2.52 -3.99
N ALA A 289 -4.32 3.76 -4.50
CA ALA A 289 -3.58 4.18 -5.69
C ALA A 289 -2.07 4.04 -5.52
N GLY A 290 -1.55 4.44 -4.36
CA GLY A 290 -0.13 4.29 -4.04
C GLY A 290 0.31 2.83 -4.00
N LEU A 291 -0.49 1.95 -3.39
CA LEU A 291 -0.20 0.51 -3.34
C LEU A 291 -0.31 -0.15 -4.72
N GLY A 292 -1.36 0.17 -5.49
CA GLY A 292 -1.54 -0.34 -6.85
C GLY A 292 -0.42 0.09 -7.79
N GLY A 293 0.02 1.35 -7.67
CA GLY A 293 1.10 1.91 -8.50
C GLY A 293 2.48 1.28 -8.28
N LEU A 294 2.69 0.54 -7.18
CA LEU A 294 3.91 -0.22 -6.98
C LEU A 294 3.99 -1.49 -7.85
N GLU A 295 2.85 -1.96 -8.37
CA GLU A 295 2.72 -3.17 -9.20
C GLU A 295 3.38 -4.44 -8.60
N GLN A 296 3.58 -4.46 -7.29
CA GLN A 296 4.28 -5.54 -6.57
C GLN A 296 3.33 -6.54 -5.92
N TYR A 297 2.02 -6.24 -5.94
CA TYR A 297 1.03 -7.04 -5.22
C TYR A 297 0.12 -7.78 -6.19
N ARG A 298 -0.23 -9.02 -5.82
CA ARG A 298 -1.17 -9.85 -6.59
C ARG A 298 -2.57 -9.25 -6.73
N LEU A 299 -2.93 -8.30 -5.85
CA LEU A 299 -4.21 -7.59 -5.86
C LEU A 299 -4.15 -6.23 -6.59
N THR A 300 -3.16 -6.01 -7.45
CA THR A 300 -2.98 -4.70 -8.13
C THR A 300 -4.25 -4.24 -8.85
N GLY A 301 -4.97 -5.14 -9.52
CA GLY A 301 -6.25 -4.83 -10.18
C GLY A 301 -7.31 -4.37 -9.19
N GLU A 302 -7.55 -5.15 -8.14
CA GLU A 302 -8.52 -4.85 -7.08
C GLU A 302 -8.18 -3.57 -6.31
N LEU A 303 -6.88 -3.26 -6.14
CA LEU A 303 -6.43 -2.02 -5.53
C LEU A 303 -6.78 -0.80 -6.40
N PHE A 304 -6.68 -0.91 -7.72
CA PHE A 304 -7.14 0.15 -8.61
C PHE A 304 -8.67 0.24 -8.69
N GLU A 305 -9.40 -0.87 -8.62
CA GLU A 305 -10.85 -0.85 -8.48
C GLU A 305 -11.28 -0.16 -7.18
N ALA A 306 -10.65 -0.52 -6.05
CA ALA A 306 -10.87 0.15 -4.76
C ALA A 306 -10.52 1.66 -4.84
N THR A 307 -9.47 2.01 -5.57
CA THR A 307 -9.10 3.41 -5.81
C THR A 307 -10.23 4.15 -6.52
N LEU A 308 -10.76 3.58 -7.61
CA LEU A 308 -11.84 4.19 -8.40
C LEU A 308 -13.10 4.36 -7.56
N GLU A 309 -13.53 3.32 -6.82
CA GLU A 309 -14.67 3.37 -5.92
C GLU A 309 -14.55 4.51 -4.89
N ASN A 310 -13.38 4.64 -4.28
CA ASN A 310 -13.11 5.66 -3.29
C ASN A 310 -13.00 7.08 -3.89
N TYR A 311 -12.44 7.24 -5.08
CA TYR A 311 -12.45 8.53 -5.78
C TYR A 311 -13.86 8.95 -6.19
N LEU A 312 -14.70 8.00 -6.62
CA LEU A 312 -16.11 8.27 -6.91
C LEU A 312 -16.89 8.69 -5.65
N CYS A 313 -16.65 8.03 -4.52
CA CYS A 313 -17.21 8.42 -3.23
C CYS A 313 -16.74 9.83 -2.84
N ALA A 314 -15.47 10.13 -2.99
CA ALA A 314 -14.91 11.45 -2.69
C ALA A 314 -15.42 12.57 -3.63
N ALA A 315 -15.82 12.22 -4.84
CA ALA A 315 -16.37 13.13 -5.85
C ALA A 315 -17.89 13.38 -5.71
N ALA A 316 -18.55 12.77 -4.72
CA ALA A 316 -20.02 12.78 -4.63
C ALA A 316 -20.63 14.20 -4.53
N SER A 317 -19.94 15.13 -3.86
CA SER A 317 -20.34 16.55 -3.79
C SER A 317 -19.80 17.43 -4.92
N GLY A 318 -19.12 16.83 -5.91
CA GLY A 318 -18.53 17.55 -7.04
C GLY A 318 -17.17 18.18 -6.73
N ASP A 319 -16.41 17.66 -5.73
CA ASP A 319 -15.03 18.10 -5.50
C ASP A 319 -14.19 17.95 -6.76
N PRO A 320 -13.60 19.04 -7.29
CA PRO A 320 -12.94 19.01 -8.61
C PRO A 320 -11.78 18.04 -8.71
N ILE A 321 -10.98 17.94 -7.65
CA ILE A 321 -9.79 17.08 -7.63
C ILE A 321 -10.19 15.61 -7.63
N SER A 322 -11.15 15.24 -6.78
CA SER A 322 -11.65 13.86 -6.70
C SER A 322 -12.35 13.45 -7.99
N SER A 323 -13.13 14.37 -8.58
CA SER A 323 -13.82 14.17 -9.86
C SER A 323 -12.82 13.93 -11.00
N SER A 324 -11.78 14.76 -11.09
CA SER A 324 -10.71 14.61 -12.08
C SER A 324 -9.94 13.29 -11.88
N ALA A 325 -9.63 12.93 -10.63
CA ALA A 325 -8.92 11.69 -10.31
C ALA A 325 -9.74 10.44 -10.69
N ALA A 326 -11.05 10.42 -10.39
CA ALA A 326 -11.94 9.33 -10.77
C ALA A 326 -12.06 9.17 -12.28
N ALA A 327 -12.26 10.29 -13.00
CA ALA A 327 -12.34 10.28 -14.46
C ALA A 327 -11.03 9.82 -15.11
N GLY A 328 -9.89 10.36 -14.67
CA GLY A 328 -8.58 10.02 -15.18
C GLY A 328 -8.23 8.55 -14.95
N LEU A 329 -8.49 8.03 -13.75
CA LEU A 329 -8.25 6.61 -13.44
C LEU A 329 -9.11 5.69 -14.29
N SER A 330 -10.40 6.03 -14.49
CA SER A 330 -11.28 5.26 -15.38
C SER A 330 -10.78 5.18 -16.81
N LEU A 331 -10.13 6.24 -17.31
CA LEU A 331 -9.57 6.26 -18.67
C LEU A 331 -8.17 5.62 -18.75
N SER A 332 -7.48 5.40 -17.62
CA SER A 332 -6.09 4.92 -17.60
C SER A 332 -5.91 3.46 -18.03
N GLY A 333 -6.98 2.67 -18.08
CA GLY A 333 -6.93 1.22 -18.29
C GLY A 333 -6.49 0.42 -17.05
N MET A 334 -6.15 1.08 -15.94
CA MET A 334 -5.76 0.42 -14.69
C MET A 334 -6.97 0.00 -13.84
N ALA A 335 -8.10 0.67 -14.00
CA ALA A 335 -9.36 0.37 -13.34
C ALA A 335 -10.48 0.17 -14.38
N PRO A 336 -11.64 -0.39 -13.99
CA PRO A 336 -12.77 -0.54 -14.89
C PRO A 336 -13.18 0.79 -15.52
N GLN A 337 -13.40 0.76 -16.83
CA GLN A 337 -13.83 1.94 -17.57
C GLN A 337 -15.29 2.29 -17.25
N LEU A 338 -15.52 3.52 -16.85
CA LEU A 338 -16.86 4.06 -16.62
C LEU A 338 -17.55 4.39 -17.94
N GLU A 339 -18.87 4.38 -17.94
CA GLU A 339 -19.70 4.84 -19.04
C GLU A 339 -19.34 6.30 -19.43
N TYR A 340 -19.34 6.57 -20.75
CA TYR A 340 -18.96 7.88 -21.32
C TYR A 340 -19.64 9.07 -20.58
N GLY A 341 -20.96 8.98 -20.38
CA GLY A 341 -21.70 10.04 -19.71
C GLY A 341 -21.28 10.27 -18.26
N LYS A 342 -20.83 9.23 -17.56
CA LYS A 342 -20.31 9.32 -16.19
C LYS A 342 -18.95 10.01 -16.16
N VAL A 343 -18.05 9.66 -17.09
CA VAL A 343 -16.73 10.31 -17.25
C VAL A 343 -16.91 11.79 -17.61
N GLU A 344 -17.80 12.10 -18.56
CA GLU A 344 -18.13 13.48 -18.93
C GLU A 344 -18.64 14.29 -17.73
N ALA A 345 -19.55 13.72 -16.94
CA ALA A 345 -20.09 14.39 -15.75
C ALA A 345 -19.00 14.68 -14.70
N LEU A 346 -18.07 13.75 -14.49
CA LEU A 346 -16.93 13.92 -13.59
C LEU A 346 -16.00 15.03 -14.08
N PHE A 347 -15.63 15.05 -15.35
CA PHE A 347 -14.80 16.14 -15.90
C PHE A 347 -15.52 17.49 -15.89
N LYS A 348 -16.83 17.52 -16.12
CA LYS A 348 -17.63 18.77 -15.96
C LYS A 348 -17.58 19.28 -14.52
N ALA A 349 -17.72 18.39 -13.54
CA ALA A 349 -17.58 18.77 -12.13
C ALA A 349 -16.16 19.27 -11.81
N ALA A 350 -15.13 18.57 -12.31
CA ALA A 350 -13.74 19.00 -12.17
C ALA A 350 -13.48 20.39 -12.78
N ALA A 351 -14.16 20.69 -13.88
CA ALA A 351 -13.96 21.92 -14.64
C ALA A 351 -14.67 23.15 -14.08
N VAL A 352 -15.51 23.03 -13.04
CA VAL A 352 -16.32 24.16 -12.52
C VAL A 352 -15.43 25.34 -12.09
N ASP A 353 -14.45 25.08 -11.21
CA ASP A 353 -13.57 26.10 -10.63
C ASP A 353 -12.08 25.75 -10.79
N SER A 354 -11.74 24.88 -11.73
CA SER A 354 -10.37 24.39 -11.95
C SER A 354 -9.94 24.56 -13.40
N PRO A 355 -8.89 25.38 -13.66
CA PRO A 355 -8.33 25.50 -15.01
C PRO A 355 -7.89 24.15 -15.57
N SER A 356 -7.20 23.33 -14.76
CA SER A 356 -6.76 21.99 -15.18
C SER A 356 -7.92 21.03 -15.40
N GLY A 357 -9.01 21.17 -14.64
CA GLY A 357 -10.24 20.42 -14.88
C GLY A 357 -10.88 20.77 -16.24
N ALA A 358 -10.88 22.05 -16.63
CA ALA A 358 -11.35 22.49 -17.95
C ALA A 358 -10.47 21.97 -19.09
N GLU A 359 -9.14 21.94 -18.91
CA GLU A 359 -8.21 21.34 -19.87
C GLU A 359 -8.45 19.82 -20.01
N SER A 360 -8.67 19.12 -18.90
CA SER A 360 -8.98 17.69 -18.92
C SER A 360 -10.32 17.41 -19.64
N LEU A 361 -11.34 18.25 -19.41
CA LEU A 361 -12.61 18.16 -20.11
C LEU A 361 -12.44 18.41 -21.62
N ALA A 362 -11.62 19.37 -22.01
CA ALA A 362 -11.27 19.60 -23.41
C ALA A 362 -10.59 18.38 -24.04
N GLY A 363 -9.62 17.79 -23.36
CA GLY A 363 -8.99 16.55 -23.80
C GLY A 363 -10.00 15.42 -23.98
N PHE A 364 -10.93 15.26 -23.03
CA PHE A 364 -11.99 14.27 -23.12
C PHE A 364 -12.95 14.54 -24.30
N TYR A 365 -13.27 15.78 -24.60
CA TYR A 365 -14.08 16.14 -25.77
C TYR A 365 -13.33 15.89 -27.08
N CYS A 366 -12.00 15.94 -27.06
CA CYS A 366 -11.19 15.61 -28.24
C CYS A 366 -11.14 14.10 -28.49
N PHE A 367 -10.81 13.32 -27.48
CA PHE A 367 -10.44 11.89 -27.65
C PHE A 367 -11.48 10.90 -27.12
N GLY A 368 -12.50 11.36 -26.39
CA GLY A 368 -13.52 10.50 -25.77
C GLY A 368 -12.93 9.58 -24.70
N ASN A 369 -13.31 8.31 -24.74
CA ASN A 369 -12.80 7.28 -23.84
C ASN A 369 -11.45 6.68 -24.30
N GLU A 370 -10.79 7.24 -25.30
CA GLU A 370 -9.50 6.78 -25.79
C GLU A 370 -8.37 7.57 -25.13
N LEU A 371 -7.45 6.88 -24.44
CA LEU A 371 -6.33 7.48 -23.69
C LEU A 371 -5.30 8.19 -24.59
N ALA A 372 -5.15 7.77 -25.82
CA ALA A 372 -4.13 8.24 -26.74
C ALA A 372 -4.73 8.40 -28.14
N GLY A 373 -5.83 9.12 -28.23
CA GLY A 373 -6.41 9.49 -29.50
C GLY A 373 -5.45 10.36 -30.30
N SER A 374 -5.31 10.08 -31.59
CA SER A 374 -4.61 10.93 -32.53
C SER A 374 -5.56 11.28 -33.67
N GLY A 375 -5.47 12.51 -34.18
CA GLY A 375 -6.29 12.99 -35.28
C GLY A 375 -7.35 14.01 -34.86
N PRO A 376 -8.30 14.36 -35.73
CA PRO A 376 -9.26 15.42 -35.49
C PRO A 376 -10.10 15.16 -34.23
N CYS A 377 -10.30 16.19 -33.41
CA CYS A 377 -11.13 16.11 -32.24
C CYS A 377 -12.57 15.72 -32.55
N GLN A 378 -13.18 14.86 -31.77
CA GLN A 378 -14.59 14.45 -31.93
C GLN A 378 -15.57 15.61 -31.75
N ARG A 379 -15.26 16.57 -30.87
CA ARG A 379 -16.09 17.71 -30.49
C ARG A 379 -15.26 19.01 -30.51
N PRO A 380 -14.76 19.48 -31.66
CA PRO A 380 -13.78 20.56 -31.75
C PRO A 380 -14.24 21.88 -31.16
N LEU A 381 -15.53 22.22 -31.29
CA LEU A 381 -16.10 23.46 -30.71
C LEU A 381 -16.13 23.43 -29.18
N ASP A 382 -16.41 22.26 -28.61
CA ASP A 382 -16.40 22.09 -27.14
C ASP A 382 -14.97 22.13 -26.61
N VAL A 383 -14.01 21.53 -27.33
CA VAL A 383 -12.58 21.61 -26.99
C VAL A 383 -12.11 23.05 -26.94
N GLU A 384 -12.36 23.83 -28.01
CA GLU A 384 -11.99 25.25 -28.09
C GLU A 384 -12.61 26.02 -26.93
N LYS A 385 -13.92 25.85 -26.69
CA LYS A 385 -14.66 26.52 -25.64
C LYS A 385 -14.08 26.26 -24.25
N GLU A 386 -13.77 25.00 -23.93
CA GLU A 386 -13.24 24.64 -22.60
C GLU A 386 -11.80 25.13 -22.42
N LEU A 387 -10.97 25.10 -23.46
CA LEU A 387 -9.63 25.67 -23.38
C LEU A 387 -9.65 27.19 -23.25
N ILE A 388 -10.52 27.90 -23.97
CA ILE A 388 -10.71 29.34 -23.76
C ILE A 388 -11.16 29.61 -22.33
N ARG A 389 -12.10 28.81 -21.77
CA ARG A 389 -12.51 28.92 -20.38
C ARG A 389 -11.34 28.70 -19.43
N ALA A 390 -10.48 27.72 -19.67
CA ALA A 390 -9.28 27.48 -18.87
C ALA A 390 -8.32 28.69 -18.89
N THR A 391 -8.14 29.35 -20.04
CA THR A 391 -7.32 30.58 -20.13
C THR A 391 -7.91 31.73 -19.30
N THR A 392 -9.23 31.89 -19.28
CA THR A 392 -9.90 32.92 -18.46
C THR A 392 -9.80 32.65 -16.97
N MET A 393 -9.65 31.39 -16.58
CA MET A 393 -9.36 30.97 -15.19
C MET A 393 -7.87 31.04 -14.83
N GLY A 394 -7.01 31.49 -15.78
CA GLY A 394 -5.59 31.75 -15.53
C GLY A 394 -4.63 30.65 -15.98
N SER A 395 -5.08 29.60 -16.68
CA SER A 395 -4.17 28.62 -17.25
C SER A 395 -3.35 29.22 -18.38
N THR A 396 -2.03 29.27 -18.21
CA THR A 396 -1.11 29.61 -19.30
C THR A 396 -0.85 28.41 -20.22
N HIS A 397 -1.03 27.19 -19.72
CA HIS A 397 -0.90 25.97 -20.48
C HIS A 397 -2.02 25.80 -21.52
N ALA A 398 -3.24 26.21 -21.19
CA ALA A 398 -4.37 26.15 -22.11
C ALA A 398 -4.15 26.97 -23.41
N PHE A 399 -3.38 28.08 -23.35
CA PHE A 399 -2.97 28.78 -24.57
C PHE A 399 -2.04 27.91 -25.42
N VAL A 400 -1.12 27.18 -24.81
CA VAL A 400 -0.23 26.26 -25.55
C VAL A 400 -1.05 25.16 -26.20
N SER A 401 -1.99 24.55 -25.45
CA SER A 401 -2.88 23.51 -25.97
C SER A 401 -3.73 23.98 -27.13
N LEU A 402 -4.30 25.19 -27.07
CA LEU A 402 -5.00 25.82 -28.19
C LEU A 402 -4.09 25.98 -29.41
N GLY A 403 -2.87 26.45 -29.22
CA GLY A 403 -1.87 26.57 -30.25
C GLY A 403 -1.52 25.24 -30.92
N ASP A 404 -1.35 24.19 -30.12
CA ASP A 404 -1.06 22.85 -30.61
C ASP A 404 -2.21 22.28 -31.43
N TYR A 405 -3.46 22.42 -30.97
CA TYR A 405 -4.64 22.00 -31.74
C TYR A 405 -4.85 22.79 -33.04
N TRP A 406 -4.57 24.11 -33.07
CA TRP A 406 -4.61 24.90 -34.29
C TRP A 406 -3.46 24.54 -35.24
N LYS A 407 -2.27 24.26 -34.71
CA LYS A 407 -1.11 23.83 -35.50
C LYS A 407 -1.35 22.47 -36.16
N SER A 408 -1.89 21.50 -35.42
CA SER A 408 -2.19 20.16 -35.95
C SER A 408 -3.37 20.17 -36.94
N GLY A 409 -4.36 21.01 -36.67
CA GLY A 409 -5.63 21.05 -37.40
C GLY A 409 -6.73 20.21 -36.76
N ASP A 410 -6.52 19.71 -35.55
CA ASP A 410 -7.45 18.82 -34.82
C ASP A 410 -8.76 19.52 -34.43
N LEU A 411 -8.78 20.86 -34.43
CA LEU A 411 -10.00 21.68 -34.32
C LEU A 411 -10.74 21.89 -35.64
N GLY A 412 -10.43 21.13 -36.71
CA GLY A 412 -11.10 21.14 -38.00
C GLY A 412 -10.19 21.54 -39.14
N LYS A 413 -9.34 22.55 -39.00
CA LYS A 413 -8.36 22.95 -40.00
C LYS A 413 -7.08 23.45 -39.34
N LYS A 414 -5.97 23.27 -40.05
CA LYS A 414 -4.68 23.83 -39.64
C LYS A 414 -4.70 25.35 -39.79
N ASP A 415 -4.35 26.06 -38.71
CA ASP A 415 -4.28 27.52 -38.65
C ASP A 415 -3.01 27.97 -37.91
N THR A 416 -1.91 28.01 -38.66
CA THR A 416 -0.59 28.34 -38.10
C THR A 416 -0.48 29.77 -37.57
N PRO A 417 -1.08 30.81 -38.23
CA PRO A 417 -1.14 32.16 -37.67
C PRO A 417 -1.87 32.23 -36.32
N ARG A 418 -2.98 31.52 -36.20
CA ARG A 418 -3.74 31.42 -34.93
C ARG A 418 -2.96 30.68 -33.85
N ALA A 419 -2.30 29.60 -34.23
CA ALA A 419 -1.42 28.85 -33.31
C ALA A 419 -0.31 29.75 -32.74
N LEU A 420 0.34 30.56 -33.60
CA LEU A 420 1.39 31.49 -33.19
C LEU A 420 0.85 32.51 -32.18
N ALA A 421 -0.34 33.08 -32.44
CA ALA A 421 -0.97 34.04 -31.52
C ALA A 421 -1.23 33.42 -30.14
N CYS A 422 -1.70 32.17 -30.07
CA CYS A 422 -1.90 31.44 -28.82
C CYS A 422 -0.56 31.19 -28.07
N TYR A 423 0.47 30.76 -28.78
CA TYR A 423 1.79 30.59 -28.15
C TYR A 423 2.39 31.90 -27.65
N GLN A 424 2.18 33.03 -28.36
CA GLN A 424 2.61 34.36 -27.89
C GLN A 424 1.93 34.74 -26.59
N LEU A 425 0.61 34.53 -26.47
CA LEU A 425 -0.14 34.79 -25.23
C LEU A 425 0.38 33.91 -24.06
N ALA A 426 0.76 32.68 -24.32
CA ALA A 426 1.40 31.84 -23.30
C ALA A 426 2.78 32.38 -22.89
N ALA A 427 3.61 32.75 -23.87
CA ALA A 427 4.96 33.27 -23.66
C ALA A 427 4.93 34.61 -22.89
N ASP A 428 4.02 35.52 -23.24
CA ASP A 428 3.83 36.83 -22.57
C ASP A 428 3.45 36.66 -21.08
N LYS A 429 2.86 35.52 -20.73
CA LYS A 429 2.55 35.12 -19.34
C LYS A 429 3.67 34.30 -18.70
N GLY A 430 4.83 34.21 -19.31
CA GLY A 430 6.00 33.50 -18.77
C GLY A 430 5.95 31.98 -18.90
N ASN A 431 5.14 31.43 -19.82
CA ASN A 431 5.08 29.98 -20.03
C ASN A 431 6.21 29.52 -20.98
N ASP A 432 7.19 28.78 -20.46
CA ASP A 432 8.34 28.29 -21.23
C ASP A 432 7.94 27.38 -22.39
N SER A 433 6.86 26.61 -22.27
CA SER A 433 6.34 25.78 -23.36
C SER A 433 5.86 26.63 -24.53
N GLY A 434 5.23 27.77 -24.28
CA GLY A 434 4.84 28.74 -25.28
C GLY A 434 6.06 29.33 -26.00
N ILE A 435 7.10 29.74 -25.24
CA ILE A 435 8.35 30.26 -25.83
C ILE A 435 9.00 29.22 -26.74
N ASN A 436 9.06 27.97 -26.29
CA ASN A 436 9.64 26.87 -27.05
C ASN A 436 8.80 26.51 -28.28
N ALA A 437 7.45 26.58 -28.16
CA ALA A 437 6.54 26.35 -29.31
C ALA A 437 6.70 27.40 -30.41
N ILE A 438 6.89 28.68 -30.06
CA ILE A 438 7.18 29.76 -31.01
C ILE A 438 8.47 29.43 -31.77
N LYS A 439 9.58 29.11 -31.06
CA LYS A 439 10.87 28.80 -31.69
C LYS A 439 10.76 27.64 -32.68
N ARG A 440 10.06 26.55 -32.28
CA ARG A 440 9.82 25.39 -33.17
C ARG A 440 9.00 25.79 -34.39
N LEU A 441 7.91 26.52 -34.20
CA LEU A 441 7.03 26.92 -35.26
C LEU A 441 7.76 27.79 -36.29
N GLN A 442 8.59 28.75 -35.84
CA GLN A 442 9.39 29.61 -36.69
C GLN A 442 10.47 28.84 -37.47
N SER A 443 11.03 27.78 -36.94
CA SER A 443 12.01 26.94 -37.61
C SER A 443 11.42 26.01 -38.68
N GLU A 444 10.10 25.77 -38.63
CA GLU A 444 9.38 24.89 -39.57
C GLU A 444 8.86 25.63 -40.81
N VAL A 445 8.92 26.95 -40.85
CA VAL A 445 8.37 27.77 -41.94
C VAL A 445 9.45 28.60 -42.61
N ALA A 446 9.38 28.71 -43.94
CA ALA A 446 10.35 29.47 -44.73
C ALA A 446 10.10 30.99 -44.67
N GLU A 447 8.88 31.44 -44.43
CA GLU A 447 8.50 32.84 -44.35
C GLU A 447 7.98 33.19 -42.95
N PRO A 448 8.20 34.44 -42.48
CA PRO A 448 7.66 34.88 -41.19
C PRO A 448 6.13 34.78 -41.16
N ILE A 449 5.61 34.12 -40.09
CA ILE A 449 4.17 34.04 -39.86
C ILE A 449 3.73 35.33 -39.17
N VAL A 450 2.69 35.95 -39.66
CA VAL A 450 2.00 37.07 -38.97
C VAL A 450 0.91 36.46 -38.09
N ALA A 451 1.05 36.65 -36.78
CA ALA A 451 0.02 36.23 -35.83
C ALA A 451 -1.27 37.06 -36.04
N ILE A 452 -2.39 36.36 -35.90
CA ILE A 452 -3.73 36.99 -35.90
C ILE A 452 -4.31 36.97 -34.49
N SER A 453 -5.53 36.57 -34.29
CA SER A 453 -6.08 36.37 -32.92
C SER A 453 -6.00 34.91 -32.52
N CYS A 454 -5.77 34.61 -31.23
CA CYS A 454 -5.81 33.24 -30.72
C CYS A 454 -7.27 32.72 -30.65
N PHE A 455 -8.22 33.61 -30.31
CA PHE A 455 -9.68 33.34 -30.24
C PHE A 455 -10.50 34.59 -30.55
#